data_59842f203452fe40bd421088a3e58e52
#
_entry.id   59842f203452fe40bd421088a3e58e52
#
_cell.length_a   1.000
_cell.length_b   1.000
_cell.length_c   1.000
_cell.angle_alpha   90.00
_cell.angle_beta   90.00
_cell.angle_gamma   90.00
#
_symmetry.space_group_name_H-M   'P 1'
#
loop_
_entity.id
_entity.type
_entity.pdbx_description
1 polymer ?
#
loop_
_entity_poly.entity_id
_entity_poly.type
_entity_poly.pdbx_seq_one_letter_code
_entity_poly.pdbx_strand_id
1 'polypeptide(L)'
;MKMHSVSSLSRRGTRFLLGLLGTFLLGATLVHAEPYLVVSGDLRGEIKPCGCAEESDMGGLQRRGTVLSNWRSEHSDLLYLDLGNNFPEPSAQGKLKLDLIQQALKLLKPAAILPGPHEWNYGQATWDTSLPYLLSNAIDLPWPQVISQNVSGERWEIWGYVTPNLLYQNENDLPNVLPVSNALIQQWQSQSQPGSKRMLLFRGTSVEADRFLQSGWFDRILVGSSNDDELNQVTTFATATQPLQMIPTKGQGLYHGFSSSDQLDVRWLRLDTADWEPLTPLFTNYDQEVKQLFLSGLKRMQQLQQETRFVGAAACTTCHTQAHQSWESSRHSHALATLTRVGKDFDPECLQCHVVGFQKKGFLSNQLTPQLANVQCENCHGSAQEHLKNPLNHPPLDARQACVNCHVGSHSPSFDFSTYWPKIQHK
;
A
#
# COMPACT_ATOMS: atom_id res chain seq x y z
N MET A 1 41.79 -70.09 54.08
CA MET A 1 42.04 -70.33 55.54
C MET A 1 40.95 -69.56 56.32
N LYS A 2 40.16 -70.36 57.06
CA LYS A 2 39.28 -70.03 58.21
C LYS A 2 38.33 -68.82 58.06
N MET A 3 36.97 -69.03 57.93
CA MET A 3 36.01 -69.47 58.99
C MET A 3 35.85 -68.43 60.09
N HIS A 4 34.71 -67.91 60.36
CA HIS A 4 33.53 -68.31 61.12
C HIS A 4 32.61 -67.09 61.19
N SER A 5 31.26 -67.14 60.90
CA SER A 5 30.18 -67.60 61.80
C SER A 5 29.85 -66.53 62.86
N VAL A 6 28.67 -66.06 63.02
CA VAL A 6 27.44 -66.59 63.60
C VAL A 6 26.49 -65.43 63.90
N SER A 7 25.29 -65.58 63.47
CA SER A 7 23.96 -65.23 63.95
C SER A 7 23.75 -64.35 65.17
N SER A 8 22.76 -63.44 65.15
CA SER A 8 21.56 -63.60 66.01
C SER A 8 20.44 -62.55 65.69
N LEU A 9 19.23 -63.05 65.79
CA LEU A 9 17.94 -62.42 65.71
C LEU A 9 17.75 -61.31 66.80
N SER A 10 16.97 -60.27 66.49
CA SER A 10 15.89 -59.79 67.38
C SER A 10 14.98 -58.76 66.75
N ARG A 11 13.77 -59.11 66.49
CA ARG A 11 12.46 -58.54 66.83
C ARG A 11 12.18 -57.04 66.65
N ARG A 12 11.20 -56.83 65.79
CA ARG A 12 9.96 -55.98 65.91
C ARG A 12 10.09 -54.50 66.24
N GLY A 13 9.59 -53.71 65.29
CA GLY A 13 9.16 -52.37 65.49
C GLY A 13 8.40 -51.78 64.26
N THR A 14 7.13 -52.16 64.19
CA THR A 14 6.19 -51.60 63.19
C THR A 14 5.97 -50.12 63.49
N ARG A 15 6.43 -49.21 62.64
CA ARG A 15 5.99 -47.85 62.65
C ARG A 15 5.35 -47.50 61.31
N PHE A 16 4.02 -47.23 61.36
CA PHE A 16 3.23 -46.63 60.30
C PHE A 16 3.81 -45.25 59.98
N LEU A 17 4.29 -45.06 58.77
CA LEU A 17 4.51 -43.74 58.22
C LEU A 17 3.33 -43.50 57.29
N LEU A 18 2.40 -42.60 57.69
CA LEU A 18 1.45 -41.95 56.85
C LEU A 18 2.21 -41.05 55.84
N GLY A 19 2.29 -41.48 54.59
CA GLY A 19 2.77 -40.65 53.50
C GLY A 19 1.67 -39.62 53.13
N LEU A 20 1.92 -38.36 53.43
CA LEU A 20 1.20 -37.26 52.82
C LEU A 20 1.54 -37.20 51.32
N LEU A 21 0.65 -37.71 50.48
CA LEU A 21 0.66 -37.35 49.05
C LEU A 21 0.22 -35.93 48.92
N GLY A 22 1.17 -35.00 48.90
CA GLY A 22 0.94 -33.62 48.45
C GLY A 22 0.71 -33.63 46.93
N THR A 23 -0.53 -33.60 46.50
CA THR A 23 -0.87 -33.27 45.11
C THR A 23 -0.43 -31.83 44.81
N PHE A 24 0.75 -31.68 44.22
CA PHE A 24 1.14 -30.46 43.52
C PHE A 24 0.23 -30.34 42.30
N LEU A 25 -0.88 -29.66 42.45
CA LEU A 25 -1.58 -29.05 41.30
C LEU A 25 -0.61 -27.99 40.71
N LEU A 26 0.19 -28.42 39.74
CA LEU A 26 0.76 -27.45 38.79
C LEU A 26 -0.45 -26.78 38.10
N GLY A 27 -0.81 -25.62 38.60
CA GLY A 27 -1.64 -24.69 37.84
C GLY A 27 -0.87 -24.35 36.58
N ALA A 28 -1.13 -25.08 35.50
CA ALA A 28 -0.75 -24.58 34.19
C ALA A 28 -1.50 -23.26 34.00
N THR A 29 -0.85 -22.15 34.25
CA THR A 29 -1.27 -20.87 33.73
C THR A 29 -1.31 -21.06 32.22
N LEU A 30 -2.51 -21.18 31.68
CA LEU A 30 -2.74 -21.05 30.26
C LEU A 30 -2.18 -19.68 29.90
N VAL A 31 -0.95 -19.64 29.42
CA VAL A 31 -0.42 -18.48 28.72
C VAL A 31 -1.33 -18.37 27.49
N HIS A 32 -2.33 -17.50 27.56
CA HIS A 32 -3.14 -17.18 26.41
C HIS A 32 -2.16 -16.54 25.42
N ALA A 33 -1.93 -17.23 24.31
CA ALA A 33 -1.15 -16.67 23.24
C ALA A 33 -1.93 -15.45 22.74
N GLU A 34 -1.30 -14.29 22.72
CA GLU A 34 -1.93 -13.06 22.23
C GLU A 34 -1.95 -13.04 20.70
N PRO A 35 -2.99 -12.44 20.07
CA PRO A 35 -3.01 -12.28 18.63
C PRO A 35 -1.80 -11.49 18.12
N TYR A 36 -1.17 -12.02 17.08
CA TYR A 36 -0.18 -11.28 16.33
C TYR A 36 -0.85 -10.45 15.26
N LEU A 37 -0.85 -9.13 15.42
CA LEU A 37 -1.48 -8.22 14.49
C LEU A 37 -0.57 -7.94 13.31
N VAL A 38 -1.14 -7.93 12.11
CA VAL A 38 -0.51 -7.37 10.91
C VAL A 38 -1.49 -6.40 10.27
N VAL A 39 -1.04 -5.19 9.97
CA VAL A 39 -1.90 -4.12 9.47
C VAL A 39 -1.31 -3.50 8.22
N SER A 40 -2.12 -3.35 7.18
CA SER A 40 -1.79 -2.68 5.94
C SER A 40 -2.84 -1.65 5.54
N GLY A 41 -2.59 -0.91 4.46
CA GLY A 41 -3.54 0.02 3.86
C GLY A 41 -2.85 0.99 2.90
N ASP A 42 -3.64 1.93 2.37
CA ASP A 42 -3.19 3.03 1.52
C ASP A 42 -2.35 2.61 0.29
N LEU A 43 -2.75 1.51 -0.36
CA LEU A 43 -2.08 1.04 -1.58
C LEU A 43 -2.25 2.01 -2.75
N ARG A 44 -3.42 2.65 -2.89
CA ARG A 44 -3.75 3.66 -3.92
C ARG A 44 -3.39 3.24 -5.34
N GLY A 45 -3.57 1.97 -5.65
CA GLY A 45 -3.23 1.40 -6.95
C GLY A 45 -1.73 1.13 -7.19
N GLU A 46 -0.86 1.32 -6.22
CA GLU A 46 0.57 1.01 -6.32
C GLU A 46 0.81 -0.50 -6.12
N ILE A 47 0.42 -1.29 -7.12
CA ILE A 47 0.47 -2.76 -7.05
C ILE A 47 1.88 -3.35 -7.02
N LYS A 48 2.84 -2.63 -7.64
CA LYS A 48 4.28 -2.94 -7.67
C LYS A 48 5.07 -1.68 -7.33
N PRO A 49 6.26 -1.79 -6.74
CA PRO A 49 7.17 -0.66 -6.70
C PRO A 49 7.56 -0.22 -8.12
N CYS A 50 7.82 1.07 -8.30
CA CYS A 50 8.20 1.62 -9.60
C CYS A 50 9.51 1.00 -10.14
N GLY A 51 10.45 0.64 -9.26
CA GLY A 51 11.79 0.18 -9.67
C GLY A 51 12.64 1.24 -10.38
N CYS A 52 12.18 2.50 -10.38
CA CYS A 52 12.88 3.60 -11.06
C CYS A 52 14.16 4.03 -10.34
N ALA A 53 14.19 3.90 -9.01
CA ALA A 53 15.34 4.13 -8.16
C ALA A 53 15.33 3.11 -7.02
N GLU A 54 16.50 2.68 -6.58
CA GLU A 54 16.65 1.67 -5.52
C GLU A 54 15.99 2.14 -4.21
N GLU A 55 16.10 3.43 -3.90
CA GLU A 55 15.55 4.02 -2.68
C GLU A 55 14.00 4.08 -2.70
N SER A 56 13.39 4.12 -3.88
CA SER A 56 11.92 4.11 -4.06
C SER A 56 11.36 2.71 -4.34
N ASP A 57 12.23 1.70 -4.43
CA ASP A 57 11.79 0.32 -4.66
C ASP A 57 11.28 -0.31 -3.37
N MET A 58 10.14 0.23 -2.89
CA MET A 58 9.45 -0.21 -1.68
C MET A 58 7.98 -0.53 -1.97
N GLY A 59 7.42 -1.48 -1.23
CA GLY A 59 6.02 -1.89 -1.37
C GLY A 59 5.83 -3.06 -2.32
N GLY A 60 4.62 -3.14 -2.85
CA GLY A 60 4.19 -4.20 -3.77
C GLY A 60 3.44 -5.35 -3.10
N LEU A 61 2.36 -5.78 -3.77
CA LEU A 61 1.48 -6.84 -3.24
C LEU A 61 2.18 -8.20 -3.18
N GLN A 62 3.10 -8.48 -4.10
CA GLN A 62 3.83 -9.75 -4.10
C GLN A 62 4.77 -9.84 -2.89
N ARG A 63 5.52 -8.79 -2.58
CA ARG A 63 6.37 -8.74 -1.37
C ARG A 63 5.53 -8.81 -0.09
N ARG A 64 4.38 -8.13 -0.07
CA ARG A 64 3.40 -8.23 1.03
C ARG A 64 2.99 -9.68 1.26
N GLY A 65 2.69 -10.40 0.18
CA GLY A 65 2.32 -11.82 0.23
C GLY A 65 3.41 -12.69 0.86
N THR A 66 4.68 -12.48 0.52
CA THR A 66 5.81 -13.20 1.10
C THR A 66 5.91 -12.97 2.60
N VAL A 67 5.87 -11.71 3.04
CA VAL A 67 5.96 -11.39 4.47
C VAL A 67 4.79 -11.98 5.24
N LEU A 68 3.56 -11.83 4.74
CA LEU A 68 2.37 -12.43 5.37
C LEU A 68 2.43 -13.96 5.42
N SER A 69 2.93 -14.61 4.37
CA SER A 69 3.08 -16.07 4.33
C SER A 69 4.08 -16.55 5.40
N ASN A 70 5.21 -15.86 5.52
CA ASN A 70 6.23 -16.20 6.53
C ASN A 70 5.67 -16.02 7.94
N TRP A 71 5.07 -14.87 8.23
CA TRP A 71 4.51 -14.60 9.57
C TRP A 71 3.35 -15.53 9.93
N ARG A 72 2.53 -15.97 8.97
CA ARG A 72 1.51 -17.00 9.23
C ARG A 72 2.10 -18.36 9.60
N SER A 73 3.29 -18.68 9.13
CA SER A 73 4.00 -19.89 9.55
C SER A 73 4.62 -19.77 10.94
N GLU A 74 4.96 -18.57 11.37
CA GLU A 74 5.55 -18.25 12.66
C GLU A 74 4.48 -18.00 13.75
N HIS A 75 3.35 -17.42 13.36
CA HIS A 75 2.25 -17.01 14.25
C HIS A 75 0.92 -17.63 13.78
N SER A 76 0.52 -18.74 14.39
CA SER A 76 -0.74 -19.43 14.07
C SER A 76 -1.97 -18.55 14.32
N ASP A 77 -1.85 -17.58 15.23
CA ASP A 77 -2.89 -16.65 15.66
C ASP A 77 -2.75 -15.26 15.03
N LEU A 78 -2.18 -15.19 13.82
CA LEU A 78 -2.02 -13.96 13.08
C LEU A 78 -3.37 -13.42 12.63
N LEU A 79 -3.65 -12.16 12.99
CA LEU A 79 -4.79 -11.39 12.56
C LEU A 79 -4.33 -10.30 11.57
N TYR A 80 -4.60 -10.51 10.29
CA TYR A 80 -4.27 -9.55 9.24
C TYR A 80 -5.45 -8.63 8.97
N LEU A 81 -5.23 -7.31 9.08
CA LEU A 81 -6.21 -6.25 8.88
C LEU A 81 -5.75 -5.29 7.79
N ASP A 82 -6.69 -4.77 7.03
CA ASP A 82 -6.40 -3.78 5.99
C ASP A 82 -7.24 -2.52 6.21
N LEU A 83 -6.57 -1.38 6.28
CA LEU A 83 -7.22 -0.08 6.48
C LEU A 83 -7.68 0.58 5.18
N GLY A 84 -7.75 -0.19 4.09
CA GLY A 84 -8.31 0.24 2.82
C GLY A 84 -7.52 1.36 2.13
N ASN A 85 -8.24 2.13 1.34
CA ASN A 85 -7.67 3.15 0.46
C ASN A 85 -6.72 2.52 -0.58
N ASN A 86 -7.13 1.35 -1.10
CA ASN A 86 -6.30 0.50 -1.95
C ASN A 86 -6.53 0.75 -3.44
N PHE A 87 -7.74 1.21 -3.83
CA PHE A 87 -8.11 1.30 -5.23
C PHE A 87 -7.36 2.42 -5.95
N PRO A 88 -7.08 2.25 -7.25
CA PRO A 88 -6.40 3.26 -8.06
C PRO A 88 -7.34 4.41 -8.43
N GLU A 89 -6.76 5.47 -8.98
CA GLU A 89 -7.54 6.51 -9.65
C GLU A 89 -8.24 5.99 -10.92
N PRO A 90 -9.45 6.51 -11.25
CA PRO A 90 -10.24 6.04 -12.38
C PRO A 90 -9.52 6.22 -13.72
N SER A 91 -9.21 5.10 -14.35
CA SER A 91 -8.67 5.04 -15.71
C SER A 91 -8.90 3.66 -16.31
N ALA A 92 -8.66 3.51 -17.60
CA ALA A 92 -8.75 2.19 -18.25
C ALA A 92 -7.71 1.19 -17.65
N GLN A 93 -6.49 1.65 -17.38
CA GLN A 93 -5.47 0.84 -16.72
C GLN A 93 -5.77 0.67 -15.22
N GLY A 94 -6.31 1.71 -14.58
CA GLY A 94 -6.77 1.64 -13.20
C GLY A 94 -7.83 0.57 -12.97
N LYS A 95 -8.75 0.35 -13.92
CA LYS A 95 -9.72 -0.75 -13.85
C LYS A 95 -9.05 -2.12 -13.82
N LEU A 96 -8.00 -2.33 -14.61
CA LEU A 96 -7.21 -3.58 -14.59
C LEU A 96 -6.48 -3.75 -13.25
N LYS A 97 -5.96 -2.65 -12.68
CA LYS A 97 -5.36 -2.66 -11.34
C LYS A 97 -6.38 -2.99 -10.26
N LEU A 98 -7.59 -2.42 -10.34
CA LEU A 98 -8.68 -2.71 -9.41
C LEU A 98 -8.97 -4.22 -9.36
N ASP A 99 -9.14 -4.84 -10.52
CA ASP A 99 -9.41 -6.27 -10.63
C ASP A 99 -8.27 -7.12 -10.03
N LEU A 100 -7.02 -6.74 -10.31
CA LEU A 100 -5.84 -7.39 -9.72
C LEU A 100 -5.81 -7.24 -8.19
N ILE A 101 -6.05 -6.03 -7.68
CA ILE A 101 -6.00 -5.73 -6.22
C ILE A 101 -7.03 -6.59 -5.49
N GLN A 102 -8.26 -6.66 -5.98
CA GLN A 102 -9.30 -7.46 -5.35
C GLN A 102 -8.95 -8.96 -5.34
N GLN A 103 -8.45 -9.50 -6.47
CA GLN A 103 -7.98 -10.87 -6.53
C GLN A 103 -6.78 -11.14 -5.60
N ALA A 104 -5.85 -10.20 -5.52
CA ALA A 104 -4.72 -10.30 -4.61
C ALA A 104 -5.17 -10.28 -3.14
N LEU A 105 -6.10 -9.41 -2.75
CA LEU A 105 -6.65 -9.36 -1.40
C LEU A 105 -7.34 -10.68 -1.01
N LYS A 106 -8.02 -11.37 -1.95
CA LYS A 106 -8.56 -12.72 -1.70
C LYS A 106 -7.47 -13.72 -1.33
N LEU A 107 -6.33 -13.68 -2.01
CA LEU A 107 -5.20 -14.56 -1.72
C LEU A 107 -4.47 -14.16 -0.43
N LEU A 108 -4.36 -12.87 -0.16
CA LEU A 108 -3.76 -12.31 1.04
C LEU A 108 -4.62 -12.52 2.30
N LYS A 109 -5.92 -12.72 2.15
CA LYS A 109 -6.89 -13.08 3.20
C LYS A 109 -6.86 -12.14 4.42
N PRO A 110 -7.18 -10.85 4.27
CA PRO A 110 -7.42 -10.00 5.43
C PRO A 110 -8.67 -10.49 6.19
N ALA A 111 -8.66 -10.33 7.52
CA ALA A 111 -9.82 -10.63 8.35
C ALA A 111 -10.89 -9.53 8.27
N ALA A 112 -10.46 -8.30 8.02
CA ALA A 112 -11.33 -7.15 7.76
C ALA A 112 -10.63 -6.13 6.86
N ILE A 113 -11.41 -5.42 6.05
CA ILE A 113 -10.97 -4.31 5.19
C ILE A 113 -11.83 -3.10 5.52
N LEU A 114 -11.23 -2.01 6.00
CA LEU A 114 -11.92 -0.73 6.16
C LEU A 114 -11.86 0.03 4.83
N PRO A 115 -12.98 0.18 4.08
CA PRO A 115 -12.94 0.92 2.82
C PRO A 115 -12.63 2.40 3.08
N GLY A 116 -11.63 2.94 2.37
CA GLY A 116 -11.31 4.36 2.38
C GLY A 116 -11.93 5.12 1.19
N PRO A 117 -11.62 6.40 1.01
CA PRO A 117 -12.14 7.21 -0.10
C PRO A 117 -11.89 6.62 -1.49
N HIS A 118 -10.74 6.00 -1.72
CA HIS A 118 -10.38 5.44 -3.03
C HIS A 118 -11.22 4.23 -3.44
N GLU A 119 -11.75 3.46 -2.49
CA GLU A 119 -12.64 2.35 -2.81
C GLU A 119 -13.90 2.81 -3.53
N TRP A 120 -14.35 4.04 -3.33
CA TRP A 120 -15.56 4.60 -3.95
C TRP A 120 -15.34 5.13 -5.37
N ASN A 121 -14.10 5.27 -5.82
CA ASN A 121 -13.76 5.86 -7.13
C ASN A 121 -14.40 5.14 -8.33
N TYR A 122 -14.72 3.87 -8.21
CA TYR A 122 -15.30 3.06 -9.30
C TYR A 122 -16.78 2.70 -9.08
N GLY A 123 -17.37 3.11 -7.95
CA GLY A 123 -18.73 2.74 -7.54
C GLY A 123 -18.83 1.31 -7.00
N GLN A 124 -19.83 1.09 -6.13
CA GLN A 124 -20.01 -0.19 -5.41
C GLN A 124 -20.21 -1.42 -6.31
N ALA A 125 -20.76 -1.23 -7.50
CA ALA A 125 -21.01 -2.33 -8.45
C ALA A 125 -19.71 -3.05 -8.90
N THR A 126 -18.54 -2.44 -8.72
CA THR A 126 -17.24 -3.02 -9.07
C THR A 126 -16.58 -3.80 -7.94
N TRP A 127 -17.15 -3.74 -6.73
CA TRP A 127 -16.54 -4.37 -5.57
C TRP A 127 -16.80 -5.87 -5.53
N ASP A 128 -15.78 -6.61 -5.16
CA ASP A 128 -15.91 -8.04 -4.91
C ASP A 128 -16.52 -8.27 -3.53
N THR A 129 -17.79 -8.62 -3.49
CA THR A 129 -18.56 -8.83 -2.26
C THR A 129 -18.09 -10.02 -1.42
N SER A 130 -17.16 -10.85 -1.92
CA SER A 130 -16.54 -11.91 -1.14
C SER A 130 -15.42 -11.43 -0.23
N LEU A 131 -14.95 -10.18 -0.40
CA LEU A 131 -13.97 -9.57 0.48
C LEU A 131 -14.63 -9.06 1.78
N PRO A 132 -13.94 -9.15 2.91
CA PRO A 132 -14.50 -8.83 4.22
C PRO A 132 -14.51 -7.31 4.49
N TYR A 133 -15.24 -6.57 3.66
CA TYR A 133 -15.41 -5.13 3.88
C TYR A 133 -16.21 -4.87 5.16
N LEU A 134 -15.79 -3.86 5.91
CA LEU A 134 -16.36 -3.47 7.20
C LEU A 134 -16.45 -1.95 7.31
N LEU A 135 -17.69 -1.44 7.44
CA LEU A 135 -17.96 -0.03 7.71
C LEU A 135 -19.11 0.05 8.71
N SER A 136 -18.79 0.07 9.99
CA SER A 136 -19.77 -0.07 11.09
C SER A 136 -20.65 1.15 11.26
N ASN A 137 -20.25 2.33 10.82
CA ASN A 137 -21.04 3.54 10.87
C ASN A 137 -21.89 3.77 9.61
N ALA A 138 -21.90 2.85 8.64
CA ALA A 138 -22.84 2.89 7.52
C ALA A 138 -24.16 2.18 7.90
N ILE A 139 -25.29 2.72 7.39
CA ILE A 139 -26.64 2.19 7.72
C ILE A 139 -27.32 1.51 6.53
N ASP A 140 -26.80 1.64 5.33
CA ASP A 140 -27.41 1.19 4.08
C ASP A 140 -26.53 0.21 3.28
N LEU A 141 -25.42 -0.27 3.86
CA LEU A 141 -24.55 -1.24 3.22
C LEU A 141 -24.93 -2.67 3.61
N PRO A 142 -24.77 -3.64 2.68
CA PRO A 142 -25.09 -5.04 2.93
C PRO A 142 -24.02 -5.78 3.75
N TRP A 143 -23.07 -5.06 4.35
CA TRP A 143 -21.95 -5.62 5.09
C TRP A 143 -22.26 -5.80 6.57
N PRO A 144 -21.55 -6.70 7.26
CA PRO A 144 -21.67 -6.79 8.71
C PRO A 144 -21.21 -5.49 9.37
N GLN A 145 -21.90 -5.07 10.42
CA GLN A 145 -21.49 -3.91 11.22
C GLN A 145 -20.32 -4.24 12.16
N VAL A 146 -20.08 -5.51 12.43
CA VAL A 146 -18.98 -6.01 13.25
C VAL A 146 -18.50 -7.34 12.71
N ILE A 147 -17.18 -7.53 12.62
CA ILE A 147 -16.56 -8.82 12.31
C ILE A 147 -16.00 -9.39 13.59
N SER A 148 -16.40 -10.63 13.93
CA SER A 148 -15.88 -11.33 15.10
C SER A 148 -14.89 -12.41 14.70
N GLN A 149 -13.77 -12.47 15.41
CA GLN A 149 -12.70 -13.47 15.23
C GLN A 149 -12.34 -14.06 16.59
N ASN A 150 -12.21 -15.40 16.64
CA ASN A 150 -11.61 -16.07 17.80
C ASN A 150 -10.14 -16.28 17.54
N VAL A 151 -9.30 -15.61 18.29
CA VAL A 151 -7.85 -15.64 18.12
C VAL A 151 -7.23 -15.88 19.49
N SER A 152 -6.38 -16.90 19.61
CA SER A 152 -5.70 -17.24 20.86
C SER A 152 -6.66 -17.53 22.04
N GLY A 153 -7.86 -17.98 21.75
CA GLY A 153 -8.87 -18.24 22.79
C GLY A 153 -9.63 -17.01 23.26
N GLU A 154 -9.33 -15.83 22.75
CA GLU A 154 -10.07 -14.61 22.99
C GLU A 154 -10.99 -14.27 21.79
N ARG A 155 -12.15 -13.73 22.07
CA ARG A 155 -13.04 -13.19 21.05
C ARG A 155 -12.69 -11.73 20.80
N TRP A 156 -12.29 -11.43 19.57
CA TRP A 156 -12.06 -10.09 19.07
C TRP A 156 -13.24 -9.62 18.22
N GLU A 157 -13.73 -8.45 18.49
CA GLU A 157 -14.72 -7.73 17.69
C GLU A 157 -14.03 -6.57 16.98
N ILE A 158 -14.09 -6.60 15.65
CA ILE A 158 -13.48 -5.60 14.78
C ILE A 158 -14.60 -4.69 14.29
N TRP A 159 -14.45 -3.40 14.52
CA TRP A 159 -15.37 -2.33 14.13
C TRP A 159 -14.67 -1.42 13.12
N GLY A 160 -15.41 -0.82 12.21
CA GLY A 160 -14.89 0.08 11.18
C GLY A 160 -15.56 1.45 11.21
N TYR A 161 -14.79 2.51 11.20
CA TYR A 161 -15.30 3.89 11.13
C TYR A 161 -14.55 4.68 10.07
N VAL A 162 -15.31 5.34 9.18
CA VAL A 162 -14.81 6.37 8.27
C VAL A 162 -15.61 7.65 8.49
N THR A 163 -14.94 8.79 8.65
CA THR A 163 -15.63 10.06 8.80
C THR A 163 -16.44 10.40 7.54
N PRO A 164 -17.70 10.89 7.67
CA PRO A 164 -18.52 11.24 6.52
C PRO A 164 -17.82 12.21 5.54
N ASN A 165 -17.07 13.16 6.06
CA ASN A 165 -16.41 14.19 5.25
C ASN A 165 -15.39 13.65 4.24
N LEU A 166 -14.78 12.51 4.51
CA LEU A 166 -13.84 11.87 3.56
C LEU A 166 -14.57 11.22 2.39
N LEU A 167 -15.79 10.69 2.61
CA LEU A 167 -16.55 10.00 1.59
C LEU A 167 -17.33 10.98 0.70
N TYR A 168 -17.81 12.08 1.25
CA TYR A 168 -18.58 13.08 0.50
C TYR A 168 -17.77 13.91 -0.51
N GLN A 169 -16.48 13.65 -0.63
CA GLN A 169 -15.65 14.24 -1.67
C GLN A 169 -15.84 13.55 -3.04
N ASN A 170 -16.42 12.35 -3.08
CA ASN A 170 -16.68 11.58 -4.30
C ASN A 170 -18.20 11.48 -4.54
N GLU A 171 -18.67 11.91 -5.72
CA GLU A 171 -20.11 12.05 -6.04
C GLU A 171 -20.83 10.73 -6.39
N ASN A 172 -20.17 9.56 -6.36
CA ASN A 172 -20.73 8.31 -6.86
C ASN A 172 -21.18 7.36 -5.75
N ASP A 173 -22.48 7.05 -5.70
CA ASP A 173 -23.10 5.97 -4.87
C ASP A 173 -22.55 5.85 -3.45
N LEU A 174 -22.44 6.98 -2.75
CA LEU A 174 -21.89 7.04 -1.41
C LEU A 174 -22.86 6.43 -0.38
N PRO A 175 -22.35 5.66 0.60
CA PRO A 175 -23.17 5.14 1.68
C PRO A 175 -23.62 6.26 2.62
N ASN A 176 -24.75 6.04 3.28
CA ASN A 176 -25.17 6.89 4.37
C ASN A 176 -24.40 6.52 5.64
N VAL A 177 -23.38 7.32 5.97
CA VAL A 177 -22.51 7.10 7.12
C VAL A 177 -22.82 8.08 8.25
N LEU A 178 -22.87 7.56 9.47
CA LEU A 178 -23.14 8.35 10.67
C LEU A 178 -21.86 8.96 11.23
N PRO A 179 -21.87 10.25 11.62
CA PRO A 179 -20.77 10.83 12.36
C PRO A 179 -20.63 10.23 13.76
N VAL A 180 -19.43 10.28 14.34
CA VAL A 180 -19.21 9.83 15.69
C VAL A 180 -20.06 10.62 16.69
N SER A 181 -20.78 9.89 17.54
CA SER A 181 -21.63 10.43 18.60
C SER A 181 -21.74 9.43 19.75
N ASN A 182 -22.15 9.90 20.93
CA ASN A 182 -22.43 9.02 22.06
C ASN A 182 -23.51 7.98 21.71
N ALA A 183 -24.51 8.37 20.91
CA ALA A 183 -25.57 7.47 20.46
C ALA A 183 -25.04 6.34 19.59
N LEU A 184 -24.12 6.63 18.64
CA LEU A 184 -23.47 5.64 17.82
C LEU A 184 -22.66 4.64 18.67
N ILE A 185 -21.86 5.16 19.60
CA ILE A 185 -21.05 4.32 20.50
C ILE A 185 -21.96 3.43 21.37
N GLN A 186 -23.04 3.97 21.93
CA GLN A 186 -24.01 3.19 22.72
C GLN A 186 -24.68 2.12 21.87
N GLN A 187 -25.04 2.43 20.62
CA GLN A 187 -25.59 1.45 19.69
C GLN A 187 -24.61 0.29 19.49
N TRP A 188 -23.34 0.56 19.22
CA TRP A 188 -22.32 -0.48 19.06
C TRP A 188 -22.10 -1.29 20.34
N GLN A 189 -22.09 -0.61 21.50
CA GLN A 189 -22.01 -1.28 22.81
C GLN A 189 -23.15 -2.28 23.02
N SER A 190 -24.37 -1.94 22.60
CA SER A 190 -25.54 -2.82 22.71
C SER A 190 -25.47 -4.06 21.81
N GLN A 191 -24.69 -4.01 20.75
CA GLN A 191 -24.47 -5.11 19.79
C GLN A 191 -23.26 -6.01 20.17
N SER A 192 -22.37 -5.50 21.02
CA SER A 192 -21.14 -6.18 21.42
C SER A 192 -21.42 -7.33 22.38
N GLN A 193 -20.67 -8.41 22.24
CA GLN A 193 -20.76 -9.54 23.14
C GLN A 193 -19.97 -9.29 24.44
N PRO A 194 -20.51 -9.65 25.60
CA PRO A 194 -19.78 -9.54 26.87
C PRO A 194 -18.46 -10.33 26.85
N GLY A 195 -17.39 -9.73 27.37
CA GLY A 195 -16.07 -10.35 27.45
C GLY A 195 -15.26 -10.31 26.15
N SER A 196 -15.78 -9.74 25.07
CA SER A 196 -15.00 -9.54 23.85
C SER A 196 -13.95 -8.44 24.01
N LYS A 197 -12.80 -8.62 23.38
CA LYS A 197 -11.85 -7.55 23.06
C LYS A 197 -12.34 -6.79 21.83
N ARG A 198 -12.09 -5.49 21.76
CA ARG A 198 -12.64 -4.62 20.73
C ARG A 198 -11.55 -3.82 20.05
N MET A 199 -11.57 -3.90 18.74
CA MET A 199 -10.64 -3.17 17.89
C MET A 199 -11.40 -2.26 16.95
N LEU A 200 -10.97 -1.01 16.81
CA LEU A 200 -11.50 -0.05 15.86
C LEU A 200 -10.50 0.16 14.73
N LEU A 201 -10.91 -0.13 13.51
CA LEU A 201 -10.27 0.36 12.30
C LEU A 201 -10.83 1.76 12.02
N PHE A 202 -9.99 2.75 12.02
CA PHE A 202 -10.43 4.15 12.03
C PHE A 202 -9.78 4.95 10.90
N ARG A 203 -10.62 5.76 10.25
CA ARG A 203 -10.19 6.77 9.28
C ARG A 203 -11.02 8.04 9.47
N GLY A 204 -10.38 9.10 9.95
CA GLY A 204 -11.06 10.34 10.29
C GLY A 204 -10.13 11.34 10.95
N THR A 205 -10.71 12.38 11.56
CA THR A 205 -9.97 13.44 12.23
C THR A 205 -9.49 13.05 13.62
N SER A 206 -8.46 13.73 14.14
CA SER A 206 -7.97 13.54 15.51
C SER A 206 -9.07 13.80 16.55
N VAL A 207 -9.93 14.77 16.32
CA VAL A 207 -11.07 15.10 17.22
C VAL A 207 -12.05 13.93 17.32
N GLU A 208 -12.31 13.24 16.20
CA GLU A 208 -13.18 12.06 16.18
C GLU A 208 -12.50 10.87 16.86
N ALA A 209 -11.20 10.67 16.64
CA ALA A 209 -10.43 9.65 17.32
C ALA A 209 -10.44 9.83 18.83
N ASP A 210 -10.28 11.07 19.32
CA ASP A 210 -10.36 11.38 20.74
C ASP A 210 -11.69 11.00 21.38
N ARG A 211 -12.80 11.15 20.66
CA ARG A 211 -14.13 10.72 21.17
C ARG A 211 -14.20 9.21 21.37
N PHE A 212 -13.65 8.43 20.46
CA PHE A 212 -13.59 6.97 20.64
C PHE A 212 -12.67 6.57 21.78
N LEU A 213 -11.53 7.24 21.95
CA LEU A 213 -10.62 7.01 23.09
C LEU A 213 -11.25 7.37 24.42
N GLN A 214 -11.92 8.52 24.51
CA GLN A 214 -12.60 8.97 25.74
C GLN A 214 -13.75 8.06 26.16
N SER A 215 -14.31 7.30 25.21
CA SER A 215 -15.33 6.29 25.53
C SER A 215 -14.79 5.14 26.39
N GLY A 216 -13.48 4.89 26.35
CA GLY A 216 -12.81 3.78 27.05
C GLY A 216 -13.31 2.39 26.62
N TRP A 217 -14.03 2.31 25.48
CA TRP A 217 -14.69 1.08 25.08
C TRP A 217 -13.85 0.18 24.18
N PHE A 218 -12.93 0.75 23.41
CA PHE A 218 -12.03 0.00 22.53
C PHE A 218 -10.73 -0.34 23.25
N ASP A 219 -10.32 -1.60 23.12
CA ASP A 219 -9.01 -2.08 23.59
C ASP A 219 -7.89 -1.59 22.68
N ARG A 220 -8.18 -1.37 21.36
CA ARG A 220 -7.22 -0.85 20.39
C ARG A 220 -7.90 -0.05 19.27
N ILE A 221 -7.24 1.01 18.83
CA ILE A 221 -7.64 1.80 17.66
C ILE A 221 -6.47 1.84 16.67
N LEU A 222 -6.73 1.40 15.42
CA LEU A 222 -5.77 1.41 14.33
C LEU A 222 -6.19 2.49 13.33
N VAL A 223 -5.30 3.43 13.04
CA VAL A 223 -5.62 4.63 12.26
C VAL A 223 -5.05 4.53 10.87
N GLY A 224 -5.92 4.58 9.85
CA GLY A 224 -5.54 4.82 8.46
C GLY A 224 -5.40 6.33 8.18
N SER A 225 -4.60 6.69 7.20
CA SER A 225 -4.44 8.09 6.82
C SER A 225 -5.73 8.71 6.30
N SER A 226 -6.00 9.97 6.65
CA SER A 226 -7.17 10.71 6.19
C SER A 226 -6.88 11.61 4.97
N ASN A 227 -5.63 12.03 4.76
CA ASN A 227 -5.22 12.85 3.62
C ASN A 227 -3.74 12.64 3.24
N ASP A 228 -3.32 13.21 2.09
CA ASP A 228 -1.97 13.06 1.56
C ASP A 228 -0.89 13.77 2.40
N ASP A 229 -1.22 14.87 3.02
CA ASP A 229 -0.27 15.68 3.80
C ASP A 229 0.05 15.01 5.14
N GLU A 230 -0.93 14.32 5.75
CA GLU A 230 -0.74 13.55 6.98
C GLU A 230 0.10 12.29 6.75
N LEU A 231 0.18 11.80 5.51
CA LEU A 231 0.90 10.57 5.13
C LEU A 231 2.43 10.70 5.22
N ASN A 232 2.96 11.91 5.17
CA ASN A 232 4.39 12.18 5.24
C ASN A 232 4.89 12.44 6.68
N GLN A 233 3.97 12.55 7.62
CA GLN A 233 4.28 12.70 9.03
C GLN A 233 3.85 11.43 9.74
N VAL A 234 4.79 10.70 10.35
CA VAL A 234 4.48 9.70 11.38
C VAL A 234 3.94 10.48 12.59
N THR A 235 2.74 10.98 12.45
CA THR A 235 2.04 11.65 13.52
C THR A 235 1.45 10.56 14.40
N THR A 236 2.17 10.23 15.47
CA THR A 236 1.55 9.73 16.68
C THR A 236 0.54 10.80 17.10
N PHE A 237 -0.74 10.53 16.93
CA PHE A 237 -1.75 11.27 17.65
C PHE A 237 -1.50 10.96 19.14
N ALA A 238 -0.70 11.81 19.79
CA ALA A 238 -0.43 11.69 21.19
C ALA A 238 -1.69 12.13 21.94
N THR A 239 -2.54 11.17 22.23
CA THR A 239 -3.46 11.32 23.35
C THR A 239 -2.70 10.96 24.62
N ALA A 240 -3.08 11.52 25.75
CA ALA A 240 -2.37 11.35 27.02
C ALA A 240 -2.32 9.88 27.51
N THR A 241 -2.97 8.92 26.85
CA THR A 241 -3.16 7.56 27.33
C THR A 241 -2.87 6.42 26.33
N GLN A 242 -2.91 6.64 24.99
CA GLN A 242 -2.53 5.62 24.01
C GLN A 242 -2.04 6.26 22.71
N PRO A 243 -0.88 5.86 22.19
CA PRO A 243 -0.43 6.31 20.87
C PRO A 243 -1.28 5.68 19.78
N LEU A 244 -1.94 6.52 18.98
CA LEU A 244 -2.60 6.10 17.74
C LEU A 244 -1.52 5.98 16.66
N GLN A 245 -1.42 4.83 16.02
CA GLN A 245 -0.37 4.56 15.06
C GLN A 245 -0.92 4.60 13.63
N MET A 246 -0.33 5.42 12.78
CA MET A 246 -0.69 5.51 11.37
C MET A 246 0.08 4.48 10.53
N ILE A 247 -0.57 4.01 9.45
CA ILE A 247 -0.03 3.00 8.53
C ILE A 247 0.80 3.68 7.42
N PRO A 248 1.91 3.08 6.97
CA PRO A 248 2.69 3.61 5.87
C PRO A 248 1.87 3.79 4.59
N THR A 249 2.17 4.87 3.87
CA THR A 249 1.52 5.22 2.62
C THR A 249 1.86 4.26 1.49
N LYS A 250 0.98 4.15 0.49
CA LYS A 250 1.20 3.42 -0.76
C LYS A 250 1.54 1.95 -0.57
N GLY A 251 1.12 1.37 0.55
CA GLY A 251 1.39 -0.04 0.85
C GLY A 251 2.87 -0.40 0.94
N GLN A 252 3.75 0.55 1.25
CA GLN A 252 5.21 0.36 1.29
C GLN A 252 5.69 -0.46 2.48
N GLY A 253 4.86 -0.62 3.51
CA GLY A 253 5.20 -1.40 4.70
C GLY A 253 3.98 -2.05 5.32
N LEU A 254 4.26 -2.90 6.32
CA LEU A 254 3.27 -3.55 7.17
C LEU A 254 3.59 -3.20 8.62
N TYR A 255 2.59 -2.77 9.38
CA TYR A 255 2.70 -2.71 10.82
C TYR A 255 2.45 -4.10 11.41
N HIS A 256 3.23 -4.49 12.41
CA HIS A 256 3.12 -5.81 13.00
C HIS A 256 3.53 -5.81 14.48
N GLY A 257 3.01 -6.77 15.25
CA GLY A 257 3.34 -6.96 16.66
C GLY A 257 2.20 -7.62 17.43
N PHE A 258 2.42 -7.89 18.70
CA PHE A 258 1.37 -8.43 19.55
C PHE A 258 0.29 -7.40 19.86
N SER A 259 -0.94 -7.87 20.08
CA SER A 259 -2.09 -6.99 20.34
C SER A 259 -1.94 -6.14 21.61
N SER A 260 -1.16 -6.58 22.58
CA SER A 260 -0.85 -5.86 23.82
C SER A 260 0.31 -4.86 23.68
N SER A 261 1.07 -4.90 22.58
CA SER A 261 2.21 -3.98 22.38
C SER A 261 1.71 -2.53 22.30
N ASP A 262 2.34 -1.62 23.01
CA ASP A 262 1.99 -0.19 22.97
C ASP A 262 2.09 0.37 21.55
N GLN A 263 3.11 -0.06 20.80
CA GLN A 263 3.33 0.29 19.40
C GLN A 263 3.56 -0.98 18.56
N LEU A 264 3.08 -0.95 17.33
CA LEU A 264 3.42 -1.94 16.31
C LEU A 264 4.70 -1.51 15.60
N ASP A 265 5.56 -2.46 15.33
CA ASP A 265 6.75 -2.24 14.52
C ASP A 265 6.39 -2.12 13.03
N VAL A 266 7.31 -1.59 12.23
CA VAL A 266 7.13 -1.45 10.77
C VAL A 266 8.11 -2.36 10.03
N ARG A 267 7.58 -3.28 9.25
CA ARG A 267 8.34 -4.02 8.24
C ARG A 267 8.18 -3.34 6.88
N TRP A 268 9.22 -2.68 6.41
CA TRP A 268 9.27 -2.13 5.07
C TRP A 268 9.46 -3.24 4.04
N LEU A 269 8.69 -3.19 2.97
CA LEU A 269 8.75 -4.15 1.85
C LEU A 269 9.78 -3.65 0.84
N ARG A 270 11.03 -4.05 1.03
CA ARG A 270 12.19 -3.60 0.23
C ARG A 270 12.59 -4.63 -0.82
N LEU A 271 13.59 -4.27 -1.63
CA LEU A 271 14.13 -5.10 -2.71
C LEU A 271 14.67 -6.47 -2.23
N ASP A 272 15.06 -6.58 -0.97
CA ASP A 272 15.50 -7.84 -0.33
C ASP A 272 14.36 -8.83 -0.09
N THR A 273 13.11 -8.39 -0.21
CA THR A 273 11.92 -9.23 -0.03
C THR A 273 11.53 -9.86 -1.37
N ALA A 274 11.60 -11.18 -1.46
CA ALA A 274 11.20 -11.91 -2.67
C ALA A 274 9.71 -11.74 -2.99
N ASP A 275 9.36 -11.86 -4.25
CA ASP A 275 7.97 -11.88 -4.70
C ASP A 275 7.26 -13.19 -4.28
N TRP A 276 6.02 -13.10 -3.84
CA TRP A 276 5.19 -14.24 -3.49
C TRP A 276 4.63 -14.90 -4.75
N GLU A 277 5.11 -16.10 -5.00
CA GLU A 277 4.83 -16.86 -6.22
C GLU A 277 3.32 -17.00 -6.52
N PRO A 278 2.42 -17.26 -5.55
CA PRO A 278 0.98 -17.40 -5.83
C PRO A 278 0.32 -16.16 -6.46
N LEU A 279 0.90 -14.98 -6.36
CA LEU A 279 0.41 -13.79 -7.05
C LEU A 279 0.98 -13.62 -8.48
N THR A 280 2.03 -14.33 -8.85
CA THR A 280 2.69 -14.19 -10.16
C THR A 280 1.74 -14.31 -11.36
N PRO A 281 0.77 -15.26 -11.38
CA PRO A 281 -0.16 -15.36 -12.50
C PRO A 281 -1.03 -14.11 -12.67
N LEU A 282 -1.47 -13.48 -11.58
CA LEU A 282 -2.26 -12.25 -11.63
C LEU A 282 -1.49 -11.11 -12.28
N PHE A 283 -0.21 -10.96 -11.91
CA PHE A 283 0.65 -9.92 -12.47
C PHE A 283 1.00 -10.17 -13.92
N THR A 284 1.20 -11.43 -14.31
CA THR A 284 1.43 -11.82 -15.71
C THR A 284 0.21 -11.49 -16.58
N ASN A 285 -0.98 -11.81 -16.08
CA ASN A 285 -2.23 -11.48 -16.77
C ASN A 285 -2.42 -9.97 -16.88
N TYR A 286 -2.24 -9.24 -15.81
CA TYR A 286 -2.30 -7.77 -15.79
C TYR A 286 -1.35 -7.14 -16.82
N ASP A 287 -0.10 -7.59 -16.90
CA ASP A 287 0.88 -7.07 -17.86
C ASP A 287 0.45 -7.36 -19.31
N GLN A 288 -0.19 -8.51 -19.56
CA GLN A 288 -0.75 -8.85 -20.87
C GLN A 288 -1.95 -7.95 -21.21
N GLU A 289 -2.85 -7.72 -20.28
CA GLU A 289 -4.04 -6.87 -20.47
C GLU A 289 -3.65 -5.41 -20.70
N VAL A 290 -2.68 -4.88 -19.95
CA VAL A 290 -2.11 -3.52 -20.16
C VAL A 290 -1.50 -3.42 -21.57
N LYS A 291 -0.78 -4.44 -22.01
CA LYS A 291 -0.24 -4.47 -23.37
C LYS A 291 -1.34 -4.48 -24.44
N GLN A 292 -2.39 -5.23 -24.24
CA GLN A 292 -3.55 -5.23 -25.16
C GLN A 292 -4.28 -3.89 -25.15
N LEU A 293 -4.45 -3.29 -23.98
CA LEU A 293 -5.02 -1.95 -23.83
C LEU A 293 -4.18 -0.92 -24.61
N PHE A 294 -2.85 -0.95 -24.46
CA PHE A 294 -1.94 -0.09 -25.22
C PHE A 294 -2.07 -0.29 -26.72
N LEU A 295 -2.01 -1.54 -27.22
CA LEU A 295 -2.11 -1.85 -28.65
C LEU A 295 -3.45 -1.45 -29.27
N SER A 296 -4.55 -1.62 -28.54
CA SER A 296 -5.87 -1.19 -29.00
C SER A 296 -5.99 0.34 -29.04
N GLY A 297 -5.44 1.01 -28.02
CA GLY A 297 -5.36 2.47 -27.97
C GLY A 297 -4.44 3.05 -29.05
N LEU A 298 -3.36 2.36 -29.39
CA LEU A 298 -2.39 2.78 -30.39
C LEU A 298 -3.04 2.94 -31.78
N LYS A 299 -3.86 2.00 -32.21
CA LYS A 299 -4.59 2.08 -33.48
C LYS A 299 -5.48 3.32 -33.53
N ARG A 300 -6.19 3.59 -32.45
CA ARG A 300 -7.06 4.76 -32.34
C ARG A 300 -6.25 6.06 -32.34
N MET A 301 -5.17 6.12 -31.58
CA MET A 301 -4.28 7.30 -31.54
C MET A 301 -3.68 7.55 -32.92
N GLN A 302 -3.22 6.54 -33.64
CA GLN A 302 -2.67 6.67 -34.99
C GLN A 302 -3.68 7.23 -35.99
N GLN A 303 -4.96 6.84 -35.89
CA GLN A 303 -6.04 7.38 -36.74
C GLN A 303 -6.36 8.85 -36.43
N LEU A 304 -6.28 9.25 -35.16
CA LEU A 304 -6.58 10.61 -34.71
C LEU A 304 -5.40 11.56 -34.87
N GLN A 305 -4.18 11.03 -34.89
CA GLN A 305 -2.95 11.82 -35.01
C GLN A 305 -2.48 11.89 -36.45
N GLN A 306 -3.04 12.82 -37.20
CA GLN A 306 -2.60 13.09 -38.59
C GLN A 306 -1.22 13.75 -38.63
N GLU A 307 -0.89 14.56 -37.63
CA GLU A 307 0.40 15.24 -37.49
C GLU A 307 0.88 15.19 -36.03
N THR A 308 2.18 14.98 -35.85
CA THR A 308 2.79 15.12 -34.53
C THR A 308 2.93 16.59 -34.16
N ARG A 309 2.72 16.88 -32.88
CA ARG A 309 2.94 18.21 -32.30
C ARG A 309 4.40 18.46 -31.93
N PHE A 310 5.25 17.45 -32.02
CA PHE A 310 6.64 17.47 -31.56
C PHE A 310 7.58 17.11 -32.71
N VAL A 311 8.78 17.67 -32.68
CA VAL A 311 9.77 17.54 -33.77
C VAL A 311 10.91 16.58 -33.46
N GLY A 312 11.18 16.35 -32.16
CA GLY A 312 12.26 15.49 -31.68
C GLY A 312 13.63 16.17 -31.61
N ALA A 313 14.52 15.62 -30.78
CA ALA A 313 15.82 16.22 -30.46
C ALA A 313 16.73 16.47 -31.67
N ALA A 314 16.62 15.65 -32.71
CA ALA A 314 17.42 15.81 -33.92
C ALA A 314 17.22 17.17 -34.61
N ALA A 315 16.01 17.74 -34.51
CA ALA A 315 15.73 19.07 -35.10
C ALA A 315 16.45 20.21 -34.36
N CYS A 316 16.90 19.99 -33.14
CA CYS A 316 17.55 21.01 -32.30
C CYS A 316 19.07 21.08 -32.54
N THR A 317 19.67 20.00 -33.10
CA THR A 317 21.13 19.77 -33.14
C THR A 317 21.87 20.87 -33.87
N THR A 318 21.34 21.37 -34.99
CA THR A 318 22.04 22.35 -35.85
C THR A 318 22.27 23.70 -35.15
N CYS A 319 21.32 24.16 -34.36
CA CYS A 319 21.42 25.46 -33.69
C CYS A 319 21.87 25.32 -32.21
N HIS A 320 21.55 24.22 -31.55
CA HIS A 320 21.80 23.99 -30.13
C HIS A 320 22.77 22.81 -29.89
N THR A 321 23.89 22.78 -30.64
CA THR A 321 24.87 21.67 -30.62
C THR A 321 25.38 21.33 -29.22
N GLN A 322 25.72 22.33 -28.41
CA GLN A 322 26.25 22.10 -27.05
C GLN A 322 25.17 21.57 -26.11
N ALA A 323 23.96 22.11 -26.17
CA ALA A 323 22.83 21.62 -25.40
C ALA A 323 22.46 20.17 -25.77
N HIS A 324 22.50 19.85 -27.09
CA HIS A 324 22.27 18.49 -27.58
C HIS A 324 23.32 17.51 -27.04
N GLN A 325 24.59 17.86 -27.03
CA GLN A 325 25.68 17.02 -26.47
C GLN A 325 25.50 16.78 -24.98
N SER A 326 25.09 17.83 -24.21
CA SER A 326 24.79 17.70 -22.79
C SER A 326 23.61 16.74 -22.55
N TRP A 327 22.56 16.83 -23.36
CA TRP A 327 21.42 15.91 -23.29
C TRP A 327 21.82 14.49 -23.70
N GLU A 328 22.55 14.31 -24.77
CA GLU A 328 22.96 12.99 -25.29
C GLU A 328 23.76 12.20 -24.28
N SER A 329 24.60 12.86 -23.48
CA SER A 329 25.39 12.26 -22.41
C SER A 329 24.60 11.99 -21.13
N SER A 330 23.37 12.46 -21.05
CA SER A 330 22.52 12.32 -19.85
C SER A 330 21.72 11.01 -19.84
N ARG A 331 21.19 10.65 -18.67
CA ARG A 331 20.28 9.50 -18.55
C ARG A 331 18.95 9.71 -19.30
N HIS A 332 18.55 10.94 -19.54
CA HIS A 332 17.33 11.30 -20.25
C HIS A 332 17.32 10.76 -21.69
N SER A 333 18.44 10.79 -22.38
CA SER A 333 18.59 10.29 -23.75
C SER A 333 18.41 8.77 -23.89
N HIS A 334 18.38 8.03 -22.79
CA HIS A 334 18.22 6.58 -22.73
C HIS A 334 17.02 6.12 -21.93
N ALA A 335 16.06 7.03 -21.66
CA ALA A 335 14.95 6.77 -20.75
C ALA A 335 14.04 5.61 -21.20
N LEU A 336 13.72 5.52 -22.51
CA LEU A 336 12.89 4.43 -23.03
C LEU A 336 13.61 3.07 -22.97
N ALA A 337 14.92 3.05 -23.17
CA ALA A 337 15.71 1.81 -23.11
C ALA A 337 15.64 1.15 -21.72
N THR A 338 15.45 1.93 -20.66
CA THR A 338 15.27 1.39 -19.31
C THR A 338 13.95 0.60 -19.20
N LEU A 339 12.90 1.07 -19.84
CA LEU A 339 11.61 0.38 -19.89
C LEU A 339 11.66 -0.88 -20.76
N THR A 340 12.31 -0.80 -21.93
CA THR A 340 12.47 -1.96 -22.82
C THR A 340 13.21 -3.11 -22.13
N ARG A 341 14.23 -2.79 -21.33
CA ARG A 341 15.01 -3.78 -20.57
C ARG A 341 14.16 -4.58 -19.58
N VAL A 342 13.13 -3.96 -19.00
CA VAL A 342 12.20 -4.59 -18.04
C VAL A 342 10.88 -4.97 -18.67
N GLY A 343 10.74 -4.86 -20.01
CA GLY A 343 9.54 -5.22 -20.75
C GLY A 343 8.33 -4.34 -20.44
N LYS A 344 8.52 -3.03 -20.20
CA LYS A 344 7.49 -2.05 -19.84
C LYS A 344 7.36 -0.89 -20.83
N ASP A 345 7.97 -1.00 -22.00
CA ASP A 345 7.94 0.03 -23.06
C ASP A 345 6.58 0.17 -23.77
N PHE A 346 5.58 -0.53 -23.29
CA PHE A 346 4.16 -0.40 -23.67
C PHE A 346 3.26 0.12 -22.53
N ASP A 347 3.78 0.27 -21.31
CA ASP A 347 2.98 0.65 -20.16
C ASP A 347 2.69 2.17 -20.17
N PRO A 348 1.40 2.58 -20.31
CA PRO A 348 1.05 3.99 -20.38
C PRO A 348 1.51 4.83 -19.20
N GLU A 349 1.52 4.28 -17.98
CA GLU A 349 1.98 4.99 -16.79
C GLU A 349 3.49 5.26 -16.83
N CYS A 350 4.26 4.37 -17.43
CA CYS A 350 5.70 4.56 -17.61
C CYS A 350 6.01 5.53 -18.75
N LEU A 351 5.32 5.40 -19.88
CA LEU A 351 5.57 6.19 -21.09
C LEU A 351 5.35 7.69 -20.89
N GLN A 352 4.46 8.10 -19.98
CA GLN A 352 4.24 9.53 -19.68
C GLN A 352 5.52 10.29 -19.31
N CYS A 353 6.44 9.63 -18.61
CA CYS A 353 7.69 10.21 -18.15
C CYS A 353 8.91 9.83 -19.03
N HIS A 354 8.80 8.78 -19.86
CA HIS A 354 9.95 8.21 -20.57
C HIS A 354 10.03 8.54 -22.05
N VAL A 355 9.04 9.27 -22.60
CA VAL A 355 9.03 9.66 -24.02
C VAL A 355 8.43 11.07 -24.21
N VAL A 356 8.53 11.62 -25.42
CA VAL A 356 8.03 12.94 -25.75
C VAL A 356 6.54 12.91 -26.07
N GLY A 357 5.74 13.63 -25.29
CA GLY A 357 4.35 13.97 -25.59
C GLY A 357 3.42 12.75 -25.75
N PHE A 358 3.63 11.65 -25.01
CA PHE A 358 2.72 10.53 -24.97
C PHE A 358 1.29 11.01 -24.64
N GLN A 359 0.30 10.55 -25.41
CA GLN A 359 -1.10 10.99 -25.35
C GLN A 359 -1.36 12.48 -25.66
N LYS A 360 -0.34 13.25 -26.03
CA LYS A 360 -0.43 14.69 -26.36
C LYS A 360 -0.06 14.99 -27.82
N LYS A 361 -0.37 14.06 -28.76
CA LYS A 361 0.03 14.07 -30.17
C LYS A 361 1.55 13.98 -30.37
N GLY A 362 2.23 13.25 -29.49
CA GLY A 362 3.66 12.95 -29.55
C GLY A 362 3.93 11.46 -29.83
N PHE A 363 4.69 10.85 -28.94
CA PHE A 363 5.08 9.45 -29.06
C PHE A 363 3.89 8.50 -29.13
N LEU A 364 3.92 7.59 -30.10
CA LEU A 364 2.95 6.50 -30.27
C LEU A 364 3.55 5.16 -29.86
N SER A 365 4.62 4.79 -30.54
CA SER A 365 5.45 3.62 -30.21
C SER A 365 6.84 3.79 -30.80
N ASN A 366 7.79 2.97 -30.34
CA ASN A 366 9.16 2.99 -30.90
C ASN A 366 9.22 2.63 -32.40
N GLN A 367 8.19 1.94 -32.92
CA GLN A 367 8.09 1.61 -34.34
C GLN A 367 7.48 2.75 -35.18
N LEU A 368 6.52 3.47 -34.64
CA LEU A 368 5.76 4.50 -35.38
C LEU A 368 6.38 5.90 -35.26
N THR A 369 6.93 6.24 -34.11
CA THR A 369 7.50 7.56 -33.82
C THR A 369 8.82 7.44 -33.07
N PRO A 370 9.84 6.71 -33.60
CA PRO A 370 11.10 6.47 -32.92
C PRO A 370 11.85 7.77 -32.58
N GLN A 371 11.66 8.84 -33.38
CA GLN A 371 12.28 10.16 -33.17
C GLN A 371 11.78 10.86 -31.89
N LEU A 372 10.71 10.38 -31.27
CA LEU A 372 10.13 10.91 -30.02
C LEU A 372 10.39 10.01 -28.82
N ALA A 373 11.23 8.96 -28.99
CA ALA A 373 11.66 8.10 -27.91
C ALA A 373 12.55 8.85 -26.92
N ASN A 374 12.55 8.43 -25.67
CA ASN A 374 13.30 9.03 -24.56
C ASN A 374 12.76 10.40 -24.09
N VAL A 375 13.31 10.90 -23.00
CA VAL A 375 13.06 12.24 -22.50
C VAL A 375 13.95 13.23 -23.27
N GLN A 376 13.35 14.11 -24.05
CA GLN A 376 14.09 14.99 -24.95
C GLN A 376 13.86 16.48 -24.61
N CYS A 377 14.43 17.37 -25.45
CA CYS A 377 14.34 18.82 -25.28
C CYS A 377 12.90 19.30 -25.05
N GLU A 378 11.95 18.78 -25.83
CA GLU A 378 10.54 19.19 -25.78
C GLU A 378 9.77 18.70 -24.54
N ASN A 379 10.32 17.77 -23.75
CA ASN A 379 9.72 17.41 -22.46
C ASN A 379 9.84 18.57 -21.44
N CYS A 380 10.91 19.35 -21.53
CA CYS A 380 11.18 20.49 -20.67
C CYS A 380 10.76 21.81 -21.33
N HIS A 381 11.13 22.00 -22.61
CA HIS A 381 10.94 23.26 -23.33
C HIS A 381 9.58 23.40 -24.02
N GLY A 382 8.75 22.32 -24.03
CA GLY A 382 7.51 22.30 -24.81
C GLY A 382 7.75 22.09 -26.31
N SER A 383 6.66 22.07 -27.11
CA SER A 383 6.71 21.86 -28.55
C SER A 383 7.55 22.94 -29.26
N ALA A 384 8.52 22.50 -30.09
CA ALA A 384 9.41 23.40 -30.82
C ALA A 384 8.93 23.77 -32.24
N GLN A 385 7.74 23.33 -32.66
CA GLN A 385 7.24 23.60 -34.04
C GLN A 385 7.23 25.07 -34.43
N GLU A 386 6.72 25.91 -33.54
CA GLU A 386 6.67 27.38 -33.82
C GLU A 386 8.04 28.03 -33.67
N HIS A 387 8.88 27.55 -32.77
CA HIS A 387 10.26 27.97 -32.61
C HIS A 387 11.09 27.71 -33.88
N LEU A 388 10.92 26.58 -34.53
CA LEU A 388 11.59 26.27 -35.79
C LEU A 388 11.19 27.17 -36.93
N LYS A 389 9.95 27.67 -36.95
CA LYS A 389 9.47 28.65 -37.93
C LYS A 389 9.98 30.07 -37.64
N ASN A 390 10.06 30.38 -36.35
CA ASN A 390 10.55 31.68 -35.87
C ASN A 390 11.45 31.47 -34.63
N PRO A 391 12.77 31.42 -34.79
CA PRO A 391 13.71 31.16 -33.69
C PRO A 391 13.66 32.17 -32.54
N LEU A 392 13.06 33.35 -32.73
CA LEU A 392 12.88 34.31 -31.66
C LEU A 392 11.65 34.00 -30.77
N ASN A 393 10.79 33.09 -31.23
CA ASN A 393 9.62 32.63 -30.47
C ASN A 393 9.95 31.35 -29.71
N HIS A 394 10.35 31.49 -28.45
CA HIS A 394 10.60 30.33 -27.57
C HIS A 394 9.71 30.47 -26.33
N PRO A 395 9.10 29.35 -25.89
CA PRO A 395 8.34 29.33 -24.65
C PRO A 395 9.24 29.55 -23.44
N PRO A 396 8.78 30.25 -22.40
CA PRO A 396 9.53 30.38 -21.16
C PRO A 396 9.68 29.00 -20.50
N LEU A 397 10.87 28.68 -19.96
CA LEU A 397 11.13 27.47 -19.21
C LEU A 397 11.04 27.77 -17.72
N ASP A 398 10.09 27.13 -17.04
CA ASP A 398 10.18 26.88 -15.60
C ASP A 398 10.84 25.51 -15.38
N ALA A 399 12.14 25.56 -15.16
CA ALA A 399 12.93 24.34 -15.03
C ALA A 399 12.50 23.49 -13.84
N ARG A 400 12.12 24.08 -12.71
CA ARG A 400 11.68 23.36 -11.53
C ARG A 400 10.36 22.64 -11.80
N GLN A 401 9.39 23.33 -12.38
CA GLN A 401 8.10 22.74 -12.73
C GLN A 401 8.26 21.63 -13.78
N ALA A 402 9.13 21.81 -14.78
CA ALA A 402 9.41 20.78 -15.76
C ALA A 402 9.96 19.48 -15.14
N CYS A 403 10.86 19.60 -14.15
CA CYS A 403 11.41 18.44 -13.45
C CYS A 403 10.35 17.68 -12.66
N VAL A 404 9.52 18.37 -11.87
CA VAL A 404 8.54 17.72 -10.99
C VAL A 404 7.37 17.07 -11.72
N ASN A 405 7.20 17.31 -13.02
CA ASN A 405 6.23 16.57 -13.84
C ASN A 405 6.57 15.06 -13.93
N CYS A 406 7.84 14.68 -13.73
CA CYS A 406 8.31 13.30 -13.79
C CYS A 406 9.01 12.87 -12.50
N HIS A 407 9.78 13.77 -11.88
CA HIS A 407 10.49 13.52 -10.62
C HIS A 407 9.56 13.76 -9.41
N VAL A 408 8.57 12.90 -9.27
CA VAL A 408 7.64 12.89 -8.12
C VAL A 408 8.15 11.97 -7.02
N GLY A 409 7.74 12.22 -5.78
CA GLY A 409 8.23 11.47 -4.62
C GLY A 409 8.07 9.96 -4.70
N SER A 410 7.04 9.46 -5.42
CA SER A 410 6.83 8.03 -5.65
C SER A 410 7.85 7.38 -6.59
N HIS A 411 8.41 8.14 -7.53
CA HIS A 411 9.31 7.63 -8.57
C HIS A 411 10.75 8.13 -8.42
N SER A 412 10.93 9.22 -7.67
CA SER A 412 12.23 9.87 -7.47
C SER A 412 12.31 10.50 -6.07
N PRO A 413 12.26 9.69 -4.99
CA PRO A 413 12.17 10.20 -3.61
C PRO A 413 13.38 11.03 -3.20
N SER A 414 14.54 10.76 -3.80
CA SER A 414 15.79 11.49 -3.56
C SER A 414 15.93 12.70 -4.48
N PHE A 415 14.87 13.08 -5.24
CA PHE A 415 14.96 14.22 -6.13
C PHE A 415 15.09 15.52 -5.33
N ASP A 416 16.19 16.21 -5.56
CA ASP A 416 16.44 17.58 -5.11
C ASP A 416 16.86 18.41 -6.32
N PHE A 417 16.15 19.51 -6.55
CA PHE A 417 16.39 20.33 -7.72
C PHE A 417 17.81 20.88 -7.76
N SER A 418 18.36 21.30 -6.63
CA SER A 418 19.71 21.86 -6.55
C SER A 418 20.81 20.88 -6.92
N THR A 419 20.56 19.59 -6.63
CA THR A 419 21.47 18.48 -6.93
C THR A 419 21.31 17.92 -8.34
N TYR A 420 20.08 17.94 -8.89
CA TYR A 420 19.79 17.33 -10.20
C TYR A 420 19.97 18.32 -11.35
N TRP A 421 19.61 19.59 -11.15
CA TRP A 421 19.69 20.63 -12.18
C TRP A 421 21.08 20.76 -12.81
N PRO A 422 22.22 20.82 -12.07
CA PRO A 422 23.53 20.92 -12.64
C PRO A 422 23.93 19.78 -13.59
N LYS A 423 23.25 18.60 -13.49
CA LYS A 423 23.54 17.42 -14.32
C LYS A 423 22.96 17.51 -15.72
N ILE A 424 22.01 18.43 -15.96
CA ILE A 424 21.32 18.59 -17.24
C ILE A 424 21.30 20.04 -17.72
N GLN A 425 21.70 20.98 -16.87
CA GLN A 425 21.77 22.39 -17.22
C GLN A 425 22.74 22.60 -18.41
N HIS A 426 22.29 23.40 -19.36
CA HIS A 426 23.06 23.80 -20.53
C HIS A 426 22.78 25.27 -20.87
N LYS A 427 23.67 25.87 -21.66
CA LYS A 427 23.55 27.25 -22.15
C LYS A 427 22.99 27.26 -23.57
#